data_8b87e34ed45df841c282a9e158ab3e9a
#
_entry.id   8b87e34ed45df841c282a9e158ab3e9a
#
_cell.length_a   1.000
_cell.length_b   1.000
_cell.length_c   1.000
_cell.angle_alpha   90.00
_cell.angle_beta   90.00
_cell.angle_gamma   90.00
#
_symmetry.space_group_name_H-M   'P 1'
#
loop_
_entity.id
_entity.type
_entity.pdbx_description
1 polymer ?
#
loop_
_entity_poly.entity_id
_entity_poly.type
_entity_poly.pdbx_seq_one_letter_code
_entity_poly.pdbx_strand_id
1 'polypeptide(L)'
;MVSPMVSPFDAFPGRSAANNREVKFGRMLESLIDHDGSSRSRKRISRELGISGSALSQYIHEQNWPSFLKLLAIADFFDVSLDYLVYGQPGSSALPDYGPLYRYIDHALADVQARGSRHTAVVARIGRVLADRIDVVAKELAATPAAAREGLIQDDELLRLERYCAQCDLVSLHLDFNVISAPGGSAPGRFLAVVAANLEKGTPYRFLLPQGEHWSEIIEDFRQLLSAQIGGDRVRANCSFRTTVAPIPSGILLYQLDAARLEVEEPALHAQIRDYLHDEVWLGCVARTNSDSNSDMLMDPEHVRRARDAFARMWSSSLAV
;
A
#
# COMPACT_ATOMS: atom_id res chain seq x y z
N MET A 1 -15.72 -40.09 -18.75
CA MET A 1 -16.86 -39.19 -18.98
C MET A 1 -16.48 -37.83 -18.36
N VAL A 2 -16.07 -36.91 -19.21
CA VAL A 2 -15.71 -35.56 -18.78
C VAL A 2 -16.98 -34.73 -18.89
N SER A 3 -17.49 -34.22 -17.76
CA SER A 3 -18.62 -33.29 -17.74
C SER A 3 -18.24 -32.02 -18.51
N PRO A 4 -19.12 -31.46 -19.34
CA PRO A 4 -18.86 -30.20 -20.03
C PRO A 4 -18.75 -29.09 -18.98
N MET A 5 -17.63 -28.34 -19.00
CA MET A 5 -17.45 -27.14 -18.19
C MET A 5 -18.50 -26.10 -18.60
N VAL A 6 -19.39 -25.77 -17.68
CA VAL A 6 -20.36 -24.66 -17.83
C VAL A 6 -19.59 -23.34 -17.88
N SER A 7 -19.84 -22.55 -18.92
CA SER A 7 -19.26 -21.22 -19.07
C SER A 7 -19.66 -20.34 -17.86
N PRO A 8 -18.73 -19.57 -17.27
CA PRO A 8 -19.05 -18.67 -16.17
C PRO A 8 -20.07 -17.56 -16.53
N PHE A 9 -20.43 -17.43 -17.82
CA PHE A 9 -21.45 -16.49 -18.30
C PHE A 9 -22.88 -17.04 -18.28
N ASP A 10 -23.08 -18.34 -18.03
CA ASP A 10 -24.42 -18.95 -17.94
C ASP A 10 -25.12 -18.70 -16.59
N ALA A 11 -24.42 -18.07 -15.63
CA ALA A 11 -24.90 -17.90 -14.25
C ALA A 11 -25.71 -16.61 -13.99
N PHE A 12 -26.02 -15.79 -15.02
CA PHE A 12 -26.85 -14.59 -14.82
C PHE A 12 -28.31 -14.84 -15.22
N PRO A 13 -29.24 -14.99 -14.25
CA PRO A 13 -30.65 -15.13 -14.57
C PRO A 13 -31.20 -13.77 -15.05
N GLY A 14 -31.63 -13.71 -16.32
CA GLY A 14 -32.35 -12.55 -16.85
C GLY A 14 -32.05 -12.15 -18.28
N ARG A 15 -31.27 -12.91 -19.05
CA ARG A 15 -31.09 -12.63 -20.47
C ARG A 15 -32.14 -13.34 -21.30
N SER A 16 -33.00 -12.51 -21.95
CA SER A 16 -33.89 -12.93 -23.02
C SER A 16 -33.08 -13.66 -24.12
N ALA A 17 -33.64 -14.73 -24.69
CA ALA A 17 -33.02 -15.67 -25.64
C ALA A 17 -32.56 -15.03 -26.98
N ALA A 18 -32.61 -13.69 -27.14
CA ALA A 18 -32.35 -13.02 -28.43
C ALA A 18 -30.89 -12.59 -28.66
N ASN A 19 -29.98 -12.77 -27.70
CA ASN A 19 -28.58 -12.30 -27.80
C ASN A 19 -27.54 -13.32 -27.35
N ASN A 20 -27.68 -14.56 -27.78
CA ASN A 20 -26.65 -15.60 -27.56
C ASN A 20 -25.50 -15.37 -28.56
N ARG A 21 -24.67 -14.34 -28.34
CA ARG A 21 -23.45 -14.12 -29.13
C ARG A 21 -22.45 -15.21 -28.76
N GLU A 22 -22.06 -15.98 -29.78
CA GLU A 22 -21.00 -16.98 -29.63
C GLU A 22 -19.70 -16.31 -29.22
N VAL A 23 -19.13 -16.72 -28.10
CA VAL A 23 -17.83 -16.21 -27.64
C VAL A 23 -16.73 -16.86 -28.48
N LYS A 24 -15.85 -16.06 -29.07
CA LYS A 24 -14.80 -16.49 -30.02
C LYS A 24 -13.41 -16.06 -29.55
N PHE A 25 -13.23 -15.83 -28.25
CA PHE A 25 -12.04 -15.24 -27.67
C PHE A 25 -10.75 -15.93 -28.12
N GLY A 26 -10.67 -17.26 -28.00
CA GLY A 26 -9.45 -18.01 -28.33
C GLY A 26 -9.05 -17.85 -29.79
N ARG A 27 -10.03 -17.95 -30.71
CA ARG A 27 -9.80 -17.74 -32.16
C ARG A 27 -9.38 -16.31 -32.49
N MET A 28 -9.99 -15.32 -31.83
CA MET A 28 -9.63 -13.92 -32.03
C MET A 28 -8.23 -13.61 -31.52
N LEU A 29 -7.88 -14.15 -30.36
CA LEU A 29 -6.54 -13.99 -29.80
C LEU A 29 -5.48 -14.65 -30.71
N GLU A 30 -5.74 -15.84 -31.22
CA GLU A 30 -4.87 -16.51 -32.18
C GLU A 30 -4.70 -15.71 -33.46
N SER A 31 -5.82 -15.23 -34.05
CA SER A 31 -5.81 -14.37 -35.24
C SER A 31 -5.02 -13.08 -35.03
N LEU A 32 -5.13 -12.43 -33.88
CA LEU A 32 -4.37 -11.21 -33.57
C LEU A 32 -2.87 -11.50 -33.42
N ILE A 33 -2.50 -12.62 -32.81
CA ILE A 33 -1.11 -13.06 -32.69
C ILE A 33 -0.49 -13.37 -34.06
N ASP A 34 -1.25 -14.00 -34.95
CA ASP A 34 -0.79 -14.40 -36.28
C ASP A 34 -0.79 -13.22 -37.28
N HIS A 35 -1.72 -12.25 -37.10
CA HIS A 35 -1.84 -11.07 -37.97
C HIS A 35 -0.79 -10.00 -37.70
N ASP A 36 -0.25 -9.97 -36.47
CA ASP A 36 0.86 -9.08 -36.10
C ASP A 36 2.20 -9.51 -36.80
N GLY A 37 2.04 -10.14 -37.96
CA GLY A 37 2.99 -10.71 -38.97
C GLY A 37 4.44 -10.24 -39.01
N SER A 38 4.81 -9.43 -38.07
CA SER A 38 6.16 -9.00 -37.80
C SER A 38 6.70 -9.75 -36.58
N SER A 39 7.41 -10.85 -36.80
CA SER A 39 8.50 -11.37 -35.95
C SER A 39 8.36 -11.36 -34.42
N ARG A 40 7.22 -11.03 -33.83
CA ARG A 40 6.99 -11.13 -32.39
C ARG A 40 6.62 -12.56 -32.04
N SER A 41 7.61 -13.35 -31.66
CA SER A 41 7.34 -14.72 -31.20
C SER A 41 6.31 -14.71 -30.06
N ARG A 42 5.47 -15.73 -29.97
CA ARG A 42 4.53 -15.96 -28.84
C ARG A 42 5.21 -15.75 -27.49
N LYS A 43 6.50 -16.04 -27.39
CA LYS A 43 7.32 -15.82 -26.20
C LYS A 43 7.53 -14.32 -25.85
N ARG A 44 7.60 -13.44 -26.85
CA ARG A 44 7.73 -12.00 -26.64
C ARG A 44 6.39 -11.40 -26.19
N ILE A 45 5.30 -11.80 -26.85
CA ILE A 45 3.93 -11.38 -26.47
C ILE A 45 3.63 -11.79 -25.03
N SER A 46 3.93 -13.04 -24.65
CA SER A 46 3.76 -13.52 -23.27
C SER A 46 4.52 -12.66 -22.27
N ARG A 47 5.75 -12.25 -22.59
CA ARG A 47 6.57 -11.43 -21.71
C ARG A 47 6.01 -10.01 -21.58
N GLU A 48 5.60 -9.39 -22.69
CA GLU A 48 5.07 -8.03 -22.70
C GLU A 48 3.72 -7.94 -21.98
N LEU A 49 2.89 -8.98 -22.09
CA LEU A 49 1.61 -9.10 -21.38
C LEU A 49 1.74 -9.59 -19.92
N GLY A 50 2.94 -9.96 -19.46
CA GLY A 50 3.12 -10.55 -18.14
C GLY A 50 2.37 -11.85 -17.92
N ILE A 51 2.22 -12.68 -18.99
CA ILE A 51 1.50 -13.95 -18.99
C ILE A 51 2.49 -15.07 -19.30
N SER A 52 2.39 -16.23 -18.62
CA SER A 52 3.22 -17.37 -18.97
C SER A 52 2.85 -17.93 -20.35
N GLY A 53 3.82 -18.52 -21.08
CA GLY A 53 3.55 -19.13 -22.37
C GLY A 53 2.50 -20.24 -22.30
N SER A 54 2.45 -20.99 -21.19
CA SER A 54 1.42 -22.02 -20.94
C SER A 54 0.04 -21.39 -20.75
N ALA A 55 -0.08 -20.28 -20.01
CA ALA A 55 -1.34 -19.57 -19.83
C ALA A 55 -1.84 -18.99 -21.16
N LEU A 56 -0.96 -18.41 -21.98
CA LEU A 56 -1.31 -17.90 -23.31
C LEU A 56 -1.84 -19.03 -24.21
N SER A 57 -1.20 -20.20 -24.19
CA SER A 57 -1.68 -21.39 -24.93
C SER A 57 -3.05 -21.86 -24.43
N GLN A 58 -3.27 -21.88 -23.11
CA GLN A 58 -4.57 -22.25 -22.54
C GLN A 58 -5.68 -21.26 -22.94
N TYR A 59 -5.37 -19.99 -23.06
CA TYR A 59 -6.31 -18.95 -23.50
C TYR A 59 -6.68 -19.13 -24.98
N ILE A 60 -5.71 -19.40 -25.85
CA ILE A 60 -5.93 -19.68 -27.28
C ILE A 60 -6.82 -20.93 -27.47
N HIS A 61 -6.55 -21.97 -26.70
CA HIS A 61 -7.31 -23.22 -26.79
C HIS A 61 -8.59 -23.24 -25.95
N GLU A 62 -8.96 -22.10 -25.35
CA GLU A 62 -10.16 -21.92 -24.51
C GLU A 62 -10.23 -22.89 -23.32
N GLN A 63 -9.08 -23.42 -22.88
CA GLN A 63 -8.98 -24.32 -21.72
C GLN A 63 -9.04 -23.55 -20.39
N ASN A 64 -8.72 -22.27 -20.42
CA ASN A 64 -8.80 -21.37 -19.29
C ASN A 64 -9.15 -19.95 -19.77
N TRP A 65 -9.76 -19.14 -18.89
CA TRP A 65 -10.13 -17.76 -19.19
C TRP A 65 -9.23 -16.79 -18.46
N PRO A 66 -8.78 -15.71 -19.13
CA PRO A 66 -8.05 -14.65 -18.43
C PRO A 66 -8.97 -13.91 -17.46
N SER A 67 -8.41 -13.40 -16.38
CA SER A 67 -9.12 -12.45 -15.52
C SER A 67 -9.52 -11.20 -16.31
N PHE A 68 -10.52 -10.46 -15.83
CA PHE A 68 -10.98 -9.25 -16.50
C PHE A 68 -9.85 -8.23 -16.74
N LEU A 69 -8.95 -8.05 -15.77
CA LEU A 69 -7.79 -7.17 -15.92
C LEU A 69 -6.82 -7.64 -17.01
N LYS A 70 -6.65 -8.96 -17.17
CA LYS A 70 -5.83 -9.52 -18.25
C LYS A 70 -6.50 -9.41 -19.60
N LEU A 71 -7.84 -9.51 -19.67
CA LEU A 71 -8.60 -9.25 -20.90
C LEU A 71 -8.42 -7.81 -21.37
N LEU A 72 -8.50 -6.82 -20.45
CA LEU A 72 -8.22 -5.43 -20.75
C LEU A 72 -6.80 -5.24 -21.26
N ALA A 73 -5.80 -5.81 -20.58
CA ALA A 73 -4.40 -5.71 -20.98
C ALA A 73 -4.14 -6.33 -22.38
N ILE A 74 -4.82 -7.42 -22.73
CA ILE A 74 -4.73 -8.04 -24.05
C ILE A 74 -5.39 -7.13 -25.11
N ALA A 75 -6.56 -6.56 -24.83
CA ALA A 75 -7.26 -5.67 -25.74
C ALA A 75 -6.42 -4.40 -26.00
N ASP A 76 -5.86 -3.78 -24.97
CA ASP A 76 -4.96 -2.62 -25.08
C ASP A 76 -3.68 -2.95 -25.85
N PHE A 77 -3.10 -4.14 -25.61
CA PHE A 77 -1.85 -4.54 -26.28
C PHE A 77 -2.02 -4.69 -27.80
N PHE A 78 -3.17 -5.18 -28.26
CA PHE A 78 -3.47 -5.34 -29.66
C PHE A 78 -4.27 -4.17 -30.27
N ASP A 79 -4.54 -3.11 -29.49
CA ASP A 79 -5.33 -1.95 -29.89
C ASP A 79 -6.71 -2.33 -30.46
N VAL A 80 -7.39 -3.24 -29.79
CA VAL A 80 -8.72 -3.72 -30.19
C VAL A 80 -9.73 -3.53 -29.06
N SER A 81 -11.02 -3.41 -29.42
CA SER A 81 -12.09 -3.36 -28.42
C SER A 81 -12.29 -4.73 -27.77
N LEU A 82 -12.78 -4.74 -26.50
CA LEU A 82 -13.17 -5.98 -25.82
C LEU A 82 -14.21 -6.79 -26.59
N ASP A 83 -15.17 -6.09 -27.23
CA ASP A 83 -16.19 -6.72 -28.05
C ASP A 83 -15.59 -7.41 -29.28
N TYR A 84 -14.60 -6.80 -29.92
CA TYR A 84 -13.87 -7.41 -31.00
C TYR A 84 -13.07 -8.63 -30.49
N LEU A 85 -12.36 -8.47 -29.39
CA LEU A 85 -11.56 -9.55 -28.80
C LEU A 85 -12.42 -10.75 -28.38
N VAL A 86 -13.62 -10.52 -27.82
CA VAL A 86 -14.47 -11.58 -27.26
C VAL A 86 -15.40 -12.19 -28.30
N TYR A 87 -15.96 -11.39 -29.20
CA TYR A 87 -17.00 -11.83 -30.14
C TYR A 87 -16.57 -11.85 -31.60
N GLY A 88 -15.41 -11.30 -31.94
CA GLY A 88 -14.87 -11.27 -33.30
C GLY A 88 -15.63 -10.34 -34.23
N GLN A 89 -16.43 -9.44 -33.69
CA GLN A 89 -17.15 -8.47 -34.51
C GLN A 89 -16.60 -7.07 -34.21
N PRO A 90 -16.20 -6.28 -35.24
CA PRO A 90 -16.02 -4.85 -35.05
C PRO A 90 -17.35 -4.35 -34.48
N GLY A 91 -17.34 -3.64 -33.36
CA GLY A 91 -18.53 -3.23 -32.64
C GLY A 91 -19.63 -2.71 -33.57
N SER A 92 -20.42 -3.61 -34.08
CA SER A 92 -21.54 -3.32 -34.96
C SER A 92 -22.66 -2.87 -34.05
N SER A 93 -22.78 -1.59 -33.91
CA SER A 93 -23.93 -0.88 -33.37
C SER A 93 -25.17 -1.08 -34.20
N ALA A 94 -25.64 -2.33 -34.29
CA ALA A 94 -26.98 -2.62 -34.78
C ALA A 94 -27.85 -2.98 -33.56
N LEU A 95 -27.91 -2.08 -32.58
CA LEU A 95 -28.99 -2.04 -31.60
C LEU A 95 -30.03 -1.04 -32.08
N PRO A 96 -31.35 -1.31 -31.91
CA PRO A 96 -32.40 -0.38 -32.33
C PRO A 96 -32.20 0.95 -31.58
N ASP A 97 -32.17 1.98 -32.33
CA ASP A 97 -32.19 3.44 -32.12
C ASP A 97 -32.15 4.06 -30.72
N TYR A 98 -31.33 3.47 -29.83
CA TYR A 98 -30.88 4.14 -28.59
C TYR A 98 -29.62 5.00 -28.85
N GLY A 99 -29.30 5.29 -30.09
CA GLY A 99 -28.09 5.97 -30.54
C GLY A 99 -27.78 7.31 -29.84
N PRO A 100 -28.77 8.16 -29.52
CA PRO A 100 -28.49 9.39 -28.78
C PRO A 100 -28.11 9.17 -27.33
N LEU A 101 -28.76 8.22 -26.65
CA LEU A 101 -28.50 7.92 -25.22
C LEU A 101 -27.16 7.22 -25.02
N TYR A 102 -26.81 6.25 -25.89
CA TYR A 102 -25.51 5.59 -25.84
C TYR A 102 -24.37 6.55 -26.19
N ARG A 103 -24.52 7.42 -27.18
CA ARG A 103 -23.55 8.48 -27.46
C ARG A 103 -23.38 9.45 -26.31
N TYR A 104 -24.46 9.80 -25.62
CA TYR A 104 -24.39 10.65 -24.43
C TYR A 104 -23.66 9.94 -23.26
N ILE A 105 -23.93 8.65 -23.02
CA ILE A 105 -23.27 7.85 -22.01
C ILE A 105 -21.78 7.65 -22.36
N ASP A 106 -21.44 7.36 -23.62
CA ASP A 106 -20.06 7.22 -24.08
C ASP A 106 -19.30 8.53 -23.97
N HIS A 107 -19.92 9.67 -24.36
CA HIS A 107 -19.33 10.99 -24.16
C HIS A 107 -19.17 11.34 -22.69
N ALA A 108 -20.17 11.03 -21.86
CA ALA A 108 -20.10 11.27 -20.41
C ALA A 108 -19.03 10.40 -19.74
N LEU A 109 -18.92 9.11 -20.11
CA LEU A 109 -17.88 8.19 -19.64
C LEU A 109 -16.49 8.62 -20.12
N ALA A 110 -16.35 8.98 -21.40
CA ALA A 110 -15.10 9.50 -21.96
C ALA A 110 -14.68 10.82 -21.28
N ASP A 111 -15.64 11.68 -20.95
CA ASP A 111 -15.39 12.95 -20.25
C ASP A 111 -15.02 12.72 -18.78
N VAL A 112 -15.67 11.77 -18.11
CA VAL A 112 -15.30 11.33 -16.74
C VAL A 112 -13.92 10.67 -16.72
N GLN A 113 -13.61 9.80 -17.67
CA GLN A 113 -12.29 9.19 -17.81
C GLN A 113 -11.21 10.22 -18.14
N ALA A 114 -11.49 11.16 -19.06
CA ALA A 114 -10.57 12.24 -19.40
C ALA A 114 -10.36 13.21 -18.25
N ARG A 115 -11.38 13.48 -17.44
CA ARG A 115 -11.25 14.26 -16.18
C ARG A 115 -10.47 13.48 -15.15
N GLY A 116 -10.79 12.20 -14.93
CA GLY A 116 -10.05 11.30 -14.05
C GLY A 116 -8.58 11.22 -14.39
N SER A 117 -8.26 11.00 -15.68
CA SER A 117 -6.88 10.96 -16.17
C SER A 117 -6.16 12.30 -16.02
N ARG A 118 -6.85 13.43 -16.25
CA ARG A 118 -6.28 14.76 -16.02
C ARG A 118 -6.03 15.03 -14.53
N HIS A 119 -6.96 14.67 -13.66
CA HIS A 119 -6.77 14.77 -12.21
C HIS A 119 -5.61 13.90 -11.73
N THR A 120 -5.54 12.64 -12.18
CA THR A 120 -4.42 11.74 -11.85
C THR A 120 -3.09 12.29 -12.36
N ALA A 121 -3.05 12.82 -13.59
CA ALA A 121 -1.84 13.43 -14.14
C ALA A 121 -1.41 14.70 -13.37
N VAL A 122 -2.36 15.52 -12.94
CA VAL A 122 -2.09 16.71 -12.10
C VAL A 122 -1.58 16.29 -10.73
N VAL A 123 -2.22 15.33 -10.07
CA VAL A 123 -1.78 14.81 -8.76
C VAL A 123 -0.40 14.17 -8.88
N ALA A 124 -0.15 13.36 -9.92
CA ALA A 124 1.17 12.76 -10.16
C ALA A 124 2.25 13.81 -10.48
N ARG A 125 1.89 14.91 -11.16
CA ARG A 125 2.81 16.03 -11.42
C ARG A 125 3.12 16.81 -10.14
N ILE A 126 2.10 17.11 -9.35
CA ILE A 126 2.27 17.76 -8.03
C ILE A 126 3.12 16.87 -7.13
N GLY A 127 2.83 15.56 -7.07
CA GLY A 127 3.61 14.60 -6.29
C GLY A 127 5.08 14.57 -6.70
N ARG A 128 5.38 14.57 -8.00
CA ARG A 128 6.77 14.64 -8.49
C ARG A 128 7.46 15.96 -8.11
N VAL A 129 6.80 17.09 -8.33
CA VAL A 129 7.36 18.41 -7.97
C VAL A 129 7.62 18.52 -6.46
N LEU A 130 6.72 17.95 -5.63
CA LEU A 130 6.91 17.88 -4.19
C LEU A 130 8.07 16.95 -3.82
N ALA A 131 8.14 15.76 -4.44
CA ALA A 131 9.23 14.82 -4.21
C ALA A 131 10.60 15.43 -4.61
N ASP A 132 10.68 16.07 -5.77
CA ASP A 132 11.90 16.76 -6.22
C ASP A 132 12.30 17.90 -5.26
N ARG A 133 11.33 18.67 -4.76
CA ARG A 133 11.61 19.70 -3.76
C ARG A 133 12.04 19.15 -2.41
N ILE A 134 11.39 18.09 -1.95
CA ILE A 134 11.77 17.38 -0.72
C ILE A 134 13.19 16.81 -0.87
N ASP A 135 13.54 16.25 -2.03
CA ASP A 135 14.88 15.73 -2.31
C ASP A 135 15.95 16.84 -2.30
N VAL A 136 15.65 18.00 -2.88
CA VAL A 136 16.54 19.16 -2.85
C VAL A 136 16.74 19.66 -1.41
N VAL A 137 15.65 19.83 -0.66
CA VAL A 137 15.71 20.27 0.74
C VAL A 137 16.42 19.23 1.61
N ALA A 138 16.18 17.94 1.39
CA ALA A 138 16.87 16.86 2.11
C ALA A 138 18.39 16.84 1.83
N LYS A 139 18.82 17.10 0.58
CA LYS A 139 20.22 17.23 0.20
C LYS A 139 20.86 18.48 0.81
N GLU A 140 20.17 19.60 0.80
CA GLU A 140 20.63 20.84 1.45
C GLU A 140 20.73 20.65 2.97
N LEU A 141 19.77 19.98 3.61
CA LEU A 141 19.79 19.66 5.05
C LEU A 141 20.85 18.63 5.41
N ALA A 142 21.13 17.65 4.54
CA ALA A 142 22.22 16.68 4.74
C ALA A 142 23.61 17.35 4.70
N ALA A 143 23.75 18.46 3.97
CA ALA A 143 24.96 19.27 3.93
C ALA A 143 25.04 20.29 5.09
N THR A 144 23.97 20.45 5.91
CA THR A 144 23.88 21.45 6.97
C THR A 144 24.30 20.84 8.32
N PRO A 145 25.04 21.55 9.17
CA PRO A 145 25.41 21.06 10.51
C PRO A 145 24.19 20.65 11.33
N ALA A 146 24.33 19.65 12.20
CA ALA A 146 23.25 19.09 13.01
C ALA A 146 22.42 20.13 13.77
N ALA A 147 23.00 21.25 14.17
CA ALA A 147 22.33 22.37 14.84
C ALA A 147 21.30 23.15 13.99
N ALA A 148 21.25 22.89 12.67
CA ALA A 148 20.33 23.57 11.75
C ALA A 148 19.24 22.65 11.18
N ARG A 149 19.07 21.47 11.75
CA ARG A 149 18.04 20.50 11.33
C ARG A 149 16.73 20.69 12.12
N GLU A 150 16.21 21.90 12.08
CA GLU A 150 14.94 22.20 12.74
C GLU A 150 13.80 21.32 12.19
N GLY A 151 13.06 20.66 13.07
CA GLY A 151 11.91 19.82 12.71
C GLY A 151 12.24 18.44 12.15
N LEU A 152 13.51 18.02 12.15
CA LEU A 152 13.90 16.66 11.73
C LEU A 152 14.57 15.90 12.86
N ILE A 153 14.26 14.61 12.93
CA ILE A 153 14.88 13.66 13.86
C ILE A 153 15.44 12.47 13.09
N GLN A 154 16.66 12.05 13.40
CA GLN A 154 17.28 10.90 12.77
C GLN A 154 16.84 9.60 13.45
N ASP A 155 16.91 8.48 12.72
CA ASP A 155 16.57 7.15 13.25
C ASP A 155 17.35 6.81 14.52
N ASP A 156 18.65 7.18 14.60
CA ASP A 156 19.47 6.91 15.79
C ASP A 156 19.04 7.77 16.99
N GLU A 157 18.59 8.98 16.74
CA GLU A 157 18.03 9.87 17.76
C GLU A 157 16.67 9.33 18.21
N LEU A 158 15.84 8.88 17.26
CA LEU A 158 14.54 8.27 17.54
C LEU A 158 14.68 7.00 18.37
N LEU A 159 15.64 6.11 18.03
CA LEU A 159 15.97 4.92 18.84
C LEU A 159 16.40 5.24 20.27
N ARG A 160 17.13 6.36 20.45
CA ARG A 160 17.50 6.83 21.79
C ARG A 160 16.30 7.37 22.56
N LEU A 161 15.45 8.19 21.90
CA LEU A 161 14.21 8.74 22.49
C LEU A 161 13.25 7.62 22.92
N GLU A 162 13.10 6.57 22.09
CA GLU A 162 12.19 5.48 22.40
C GLU A 162 12.53 4.75 23.70
N ARG A 163 13.79 4.78 24.16
CA ARG A 163 14.20 4.23 25.47
C ARG A 163 13.58 4.94 26.66
N TYR A 164 13.13 6.18 26.47
CA TYR A 164 12.49 7.02 27.47
C TYR A 164 10.97 7.01 27.38
N CYS A 165 10.39 6.16 26.50
CA CYS A 165 8.95 6.10 26.35
C CYS A 165 8.27 5.44 27.55
N ALA A 166 7.21 6.10 28.04
CA ALA A 166 6.23 5.54 28.96
C ALA A 166 5.05 4.90 28.22
N GLN A 167 4.80 5.31 26.96
CA GLN A 167 3.80 4.74 26.06
C GLN A 167 4.18 5.03 24.60
N CYS A 168 3.89 4.05 23.71
CA CYS A 168 4.12 4.18 22.27
C CYS A 168 2.83 3.88 21.50
N ASP A 169 2.34 4.85 20.74
CA ASP A 169 1.18 4.75 19.86
C ASP A 169 1.64 4.92 18.42
N LEU A 170 1.52 3.87 17.63
CA LEU A 170 2.15 3.77 16.33
C LEU A 170 1.10 3.51 15.25
N VAL A 171 0.99 4.40 14.27
CA VAL A 171 0.28 4.17 13.03
C VAL A 171 1.32 3.75 12.00
N SER A 172 1.32 2.48 11.60
CA SER A 172 2.37 1.93 10.75
C SER A 172 1.81 1.40 9.43
N LEU A 173 2.47 1.73 8.34
CA LEU A 173 2.17 1.19 7.01
C LEU A 173 2.90 -0.13 6.74
N HIS A 174 3.98 -0.40 7.48
CA HIS A 174 4.79 -1.62 7.44
C HIS A 174 5.50 -1.79 8.79
N LEU A 175 6.04 -2.98 9.05
CA LEU A 175 6.78 -3.30 10.28
C LEU A 175 8.27 -3.61 9.99
N ASP A 176 8.80 -3.18 8.85
CA ASP A 176 10.16 -3.52 8.37
C ASP A 176 11.28 -3.01 9.27
N PHE A 177 11.01 -1.98 10.07
CA PHE A 177 11.95 -1.51 11.09
C PHE A 177 12.07 -2.46 12.30
N ASN A 178 11.06 -3.29 12.50
CA ASN A 178 10.99 -4.24 13.61
C ASN A 178 11.24 -5.67 13.16
N VAL A 179 10.74 -6.06 11.97
CA VAL A 179 10.83 -7.41 11.42
C VAL A 179 11.31 -7.32 9.98
N ILE A 180 12.41 -7.97 9.68
CA ILE A 180 13.01 -8.01 8.33
C ILE A 180 12.76 -9.39 7.74
N SER A 181 12.18 -9.45 6.55
CA SER A 181 12.08 -10.70 5.79
C SER A 181 13.46 -11.13 5.27
N ALA A 182 13.87 -12.33 5.63
CA ALA A 182 15.18 -12.88 5.28
C ALA A 182 15.04 -14.29 4.66
N PRO A 183 16.00 -14.74 3.85
CA PRO A 183 16.03 -16.13 3.38
C PRO A 183 16.07 -17.09 4.58
N GLY A 184 15.01 -17.86 4.76
CA GLY A 184 14.89 -18.83 5.86
C GLY A 184 14.03 -18.38 7.06
N GLY A 185 13.37 -17.23 6.96
CA GLY A 185 12.43 -16.71 7.97
C GLY A 185 12.59 -15.24 8.26
N SER A 186 11.93 -14.76 9.31
CA SER A 186 12.00 -13.37 9.75
C SER A 186 13.19 -13.13 10.68
N ALA A 187 13.85 -11.98 10.55
CA ALA A 187 14.95 -11.53 11.38
C ALA A 187 14.57 -10.24 12.14
N PRO A 188 15.20 -9.99 13.31
CA PRO A 188 14.95 -8.76 14.07
C PRO A 188 15.45 -7.52 13.32
N GLY A 189 14.58 -6.52 13.19
CA GLY A 189 14.93 -5.21 12.73
C GLY A 189 15.59 -4.35 13.81
N ARG A 190 16.09 -3.17 13.42
CA ARG A 190 16.90 -2.31 14.31
C ARG A 190 16.12 -1.76 15.54
N PHE A 191 14.79 -1.60 15.42
CA PHE A 191 13.96 -1.13 16.54
C PHE A 191 13.52 -2.24 17.48
N LEU A 192 13.59 -3.53 17.09
CA LEU A 192 13.06 -4.62 17.88
C LEU A 192 13.70 -4.71 19.29
N ALA A 193 14.98 -4.43 19.38
CA ALA A 193 15.68 -4.49 20.67
C ALA A 193 15.22 -3.42 21.68
N VAL A 194 14.93 -2.19 21.21
CA VAL A 194 14.40 -1.13 22.08
C VAL A 194 12.95 -1.40 22.46
N VAL A 195 12.14 -1.92 21.54
CA VAL A 195 10.78 -2.38 21.83
C VAL A 195 10.79 -3.46 22.89
N ALA A 196 11.65 -4.49 22.76
CA ALA A 196 11.80 -5.56 23.76
C ALA A 196 12.17 -4.99 25.14
N ALA A 197 13.17 -4.12 25.21
CA ALA A 197 13.60 -3.51 26.46
C ALA A 197 12.50 -2.67 27.13
N ASN A 198 11.67 -1.98 26.34
CA ASN A 198 10.56 -1.18 26.85
C ASN A 198 9.38 -2.05 27.31
N LEU A 199 9.03 -3.09 26.54
CA LEU A 199 8.01 -4.06 26.95
C LEU A 199 8.42 -4.79 28.24
N GLU A 200 9.70 -5.06 28.44
CA GLU A 200 10.22 -5.64 29.68
C GLU A 200 10.01 -4.72 30.90
N LYS A 201 10.09 -3.41 30.71
CA LYS A 201 9.77 -2.40 31.73
C LYS A 201 8.26 -2.19 31.93
N GLY A 202 7.40 -2.78 31.06
CA GLY A 202 5.96 -2.63 31.11
C GLY A 202 5.42 -1.46 30.28
N THR A 203 6.23 -0.84 29.42
CA THR A 203 5.79 0.22 28.51
C THR A 203 4.80 -0.34 27.49
N PRO A 204 3.58 0.20 27.38
CA PRO A 204 2.59 -0.26 26.41
C PRO A 204 2.92 0.21 24.99
N TYR A 205 2.79 -0.71 24.03
CA TYR A 205 2.86 -0.47 22.60
C TYR A 205 1.53 -0.75 21.94
N ARG A 206 1.02 0.21 21.18
CA ARG A 206 -0.23 0.09 20.41
C ARG A 206 0.05 0.33 18.93
N PHE A 207 -0.07 -0.69 18.11
CA PHE A 207 0.12 -0.62 16.67
C PHE A 207 -1.24 -0.57 15.96
N LEU A 208 -1.49 0.49 15.21
CA LEU A 208 -2.62 0.64 14.32
C LEU A 208 -2.15 0.49 12.87
N LEU A 209 -2.67 -0.51 12.18
CA LEU A 209 -2.27 -0.92 10.85
C LEU A 209 -3.42 -0.71 9.85
N PRO A 210 -3.16 -0.51 8.57
CA PRO A 210 -4.20 -0.56 7.56
C PRO A 210 -4.78 -1.97 7.47
N GLN A 211 -6.04 -2.09 7.03
CA GLN A 211 -6.63 -3.41 6.81
C GLN A 211 -5.87 -4.15 5.70
N GLY A 212 -5.56 -5.44 5.92
CA GLY A 212 -4.86 -6.30 4.97
C GLY A 212 -4.71 -7.72 5.50
N GLU A 213 -4.75 -8.71 4.61
CA GLU A 213 -4.68 -10.14 4.98
C GLU A 213 -3.29 -10.59 5.43
N HIS A 214 -2.24 -9.89 4.99
CA HIS A 214 -0.84 -10.24 5.27
C HIS A 214 -0.39 -9.93 6.70
N TRP A 215 -1.15 -9.14 7.47
CA TRP A 215 -0.73 -8.70 8.80
C TRP A 215 -0.63 -9.82 9.82
N SER A 216 -1.48 -10.84 9.73
CA SER A 216 -1.49 -11.94 10.70
C SER A 216 -0.14 -12.66 10.77
N GLU A 217 0.50 -12.91 9.63
CA GLU A 217 1.81 -13.57 9.55
C GLU A 217 2.91 -12.66 10.11
N ILE A 218 2.97 -11.40 9.66
CA ILE A 218 3.99 -10.44 10.11
C ILE A 218 3.89 -10.15 11.60
N ILE A 219 2.69 -10.02 12.14
CA ILE A 219 2.45 -9.80 13.58
C ILE A 219 2.86 -11.03 14.39
N GLU A 220 2.60 -12.23 13.90
CA GLU A 220 3.02 -13.45 14.56
C GLU A 220 4.54 -13.57 14.60
N ASP A 221 5.23 -13.29 13.50
CA ASP A 221 6.69 -13.24 13.45
C ASP A 221 7.26 -12.20 14.43
N PHE A 222 6.65 -11.01 14.47
CA PHE A 222 7.02 -9.96 15.43
C PHE A 222 6.87 -10.45 16.88
N ARG A 223 5.73 -11.06 17.20
CA ARG A 223 5.46 -11.61 18.53
C ARG A 223 6.44 -12.73 18.90
N GLN A 224 6.78 -13.60 17.96
CA GLN A 224 7.74 -14.69 18.18
C GLN A 224 9.14 -14.15 18.45
N LEU A 225 9.63 -13.20 17.64
CA LEU A 225 10.94 -12.58 17.84
C LEU A 225 11.05 -11.86 19.18
N LEU A 226 10.00 -11.15 19.62
CA LEU A 226 9.96 -10.52 20.94
C LEU A 226 9.85 -11.56 22.07
N SER A 227 8.99 -12.56 21.90
CA SER A 227 8.78 -13.59 22.92
C SER A 227 10.03 -14.40 23.19
N ALA A 228 10.88 -14.60 22.18
CA ALA A 228 12.19 -15.24 22.34
C ALA A 228 13.15 -14.41 23.21
N GLN A 229 12.98 -13.09 23.28
CA GLN A 229 13.83 -12.20 24.06
C GLN A 229 13.31 -11.98 25.50
N ILE A 230 12.01 -11.72 25.67
CA ILE A 230 11.44 -11.25 26.94
C ILE A 230 10.31 -12.11 27.51
N GLY A 231 9.94 -13.19 26.80
CA GLY A 231 8.82 -14.06 27.17
C GLY A 231 7.45 -13.58 26.67
N GLY A 232 6.64 -14.53 26.22
CA GLY A 232 5.36 -14.26 25.55
C GLY A 232 4.30 -13.54 26.40
N ASP A 233 4.33 -13.72 27.73
CA ASP A 233 3.35 -13.08 28.63
C ASP A 233 3.52 -11.56 28.66
N ARG A 234 4.76 -11.07 28.69
CA ARG A 234 5.05 -9.63 28.65
C ARG A 234 4.67 -9.01 27.31
N VAL A 235 4.92 -9.72 26.21
CA VAL A 235 4.51 -9.28 24.89
C VAL A 235 2.99 -9.16 24.81
N ARG A 236 2.25 -10.18 25.24
CA ARG A 236 0.77 -10.16 25.24
C ARG A 236 0.18 -9.07 26.14
N ALA A 237 0.80 -8.80 27.26
CA ALA A 237 0.31 -7.79 28.21
C ALA A 237 0.50 -6.35 27.72
N ASN A 238 1.59 -6.07 27.01
CA ASN A 238 2.00 -4.70 26.72
C ASN A 238 2.09 -4.36 25.22
N CYS A 239 1.90 -5.32 24.31
CA CYS A 239 1.95 -5.08 22.87
C CYS A 239 0.62 -5.46 22.21
N SER A 240 -0.05 -4.48 21.64
CA SER A 240 -1.38 -4.65 21.03
C SER A 240 -1.38 -4.20 19.56
N PHE A 241 -2.05 -4.99 18.72
CA PHE A 241 -2.23 -4.69 17.29
C PHE A 241 -3.70 -4.57 16.97
N ARG A 242 -4.04 -3.57 16.16
CA ARG A 242 -5.37 -3.40 15.58
C ARG A 242 -5.29 -2.97 14.13
N THR A 243 -6.31 -3.31 13.35
CA THR A 243 -6.44 -2.88 11.96
C THR A 243 -7.61 -1.94 11.78
N THR A 244 -7.46 -0.97 10.88
CA THR A 244 -8.50 0.02 10.55
C THR A 244 -8.80 0.05 9.06
N VAL A 245 -10.07 0.27 8.73
CA VAL A 245 -10.52 0.56 7.35
C VAL A 245 -10.32 2.03 6.97
N ALA A 246 -10.04 2.90 7.94
CA ALA A 246 -9.75 4.29 7.67
C ALA A 246 -8.44 4.40 6.85
N PRO A 247 -8.38 5.27 5.83
CA PRO A 247 -7.18 5.46 5.06
C PRO A 247 -6.06 6.03 5.94
N ILE A 248 -4.88 5.38 5.87
CA ILE A 248 -3.66 5.83 6.55
C ILE A 248 -2.74 6.42 5.48
N PRO A 249 -2.60 7.75 5.40
CA PRO A 249 -1.78 8.39 4.37
C PRO A 249 -0.27 8.32 4.65
N SER A 250 0.12 8.20 5.93
CA SER A 250 1.52 8.14 6.36
C SER A 250 1.63 7.42 7.70
N GLY A 251 2.81 6.89 8.00
CA GLY A 251 3.13 6.41 9.34
C GLY A 251 3.19 7.59 10.32
N ILE A 252 2.74 7.35 11.55
CA ILE A 252 2.77 8.33 12.65
C ILE A 252 3.28 7.62 13.89
N LEU A 253 4.26 8.21 14.54
CA LEU A 253 4.81 7.77 15.80
C LEU A 253 4.40 8.78 16.88
N LEU A 254 3.78 8.32 17.96
CA LEU A 254 3.39 9.15 19.10
C LEU A 254 4.00 8.53 20.35
N TYR A 255 4.94 9.24 20.93
CA TYR A 255 5.67 8.82 22.12
C TYR A 255 5.27 9.65 23.33
N GLN A 256 4.85 9.01 24.39
CA GLN A 256 4.79 9.63 25.70
C GLN A 256 6.14 9.43 26.37
N LEU A 257 6.91 10.49 26.55
CA LEU A 257 8.27 10.46 27.07
C LEU A 257 8.31 10.74 28.58
N ASP A 258 9.24 10.11 29.27
CA ASP A 258 9.75 10.55 30.56
C ASP A 258 10.74 11.72 30.29
N ALA A 259 10.19 12.91 30.06
CA ALA A 259 10.95 14.07 29.65
C ALA A 259 11.94 14.52 30.74
N ALA A 260 11.58 14.37 32.02
CA ALA A 260 12.47 14.74 33.12
C ALA A 260 13.72 13.84 33.16
N ARG A 261 13.55 12.54 32.92
CA ARG A 261 14.67 11.61 32.83
C ARG A 261 15.51 11.87 31.58
N LEU A 262 14.86 12.13 30.45
CA LEU A 262 15.52 12.45 29.17
C LEU A 262 16.37 13.72 29.31
N GLU A 263 15.86 14.76 29.98
CA GLU A 263 16.58 16.03 30.20
C GLU A 263 17.87 15.81 31.01
N VAL A 264 17.85 14.91 31.99
CA VAL A 264 19.01 14.60 32.83
C VAL A 264 20.02 13.69 32.10
N GLU A 265 19.54 12.65 31.41
CA GLU A 265 20.43 11.65 30.81
C GLU A 265 20.93 12.07 29.42
N GLU A 266 20.10 12.76 28.61
CA GLU A 266 20.44 13.20 27.27
C GLU A 266 20.00 14.68 27.01
N PRO A 267 20.60 15.65 27.66
CA PRO A 267 20.16 17.04 27.63
C PRO A 267 20.20 17.69 26.22
N ALA A 268 21.15 17.25 25.37
CA ALA A 268 21.23 17.74 23.98
C ALA A 268 20.03 17.25 23.14
N LEU A 269 19.64 16.00 23.31
CA LEU A 269 18.49 15.41 22.61
C LEU A 269 17.17 16.00 23.13
N HIS A 270 17.05 16.21 24.45
CA HIS A 270 15.91 16.91 25.04
C HIS A 270 15.78 18.33 24.51
N ALA A 271 16.87 19.10 24.45
CA ALA A 271 16.87 20.46 23.91
C ALA A 271 16.42 20.52 22.44
N GLN A 272 16.78 19.51 21.64
CA GLN A 272 16.39 19.40 20.22
C GLN A 272 14.88 19.23 20.04
N ILE A 273 14.21 18.46 20.92
CA ILE A 273 12.79 18.11 20.79
C ILE A 273 11.86 18.95 21.67
N ARG A 274 12.38 19.73 22.61
CA ARG A 274 11.61 20.44 23.63
C ARG A 274 10.47 21.27 23.04
N ASP A 275 10.74 22.00 21.97
CA ASP A 275 9.77 22.90 21.33
C ASP A 275 8.69 22.14 20.52
N TYR A 276 8.86 20.83 20.34
CA TYR A 276 7.91 19.92 19.67
C TYR A 276 7.08 19.08 20.65
N LEU A 277 7.34 19.21 21.97
CA LEU A 277 6.58 18.47 22.97
C LEU A 277 5.21 19.08 23.21
N HIS A 278 4.17 18.27 23.13
CA HIS A 278 2.82 18.60 23.59
C HIS A 278 2.66 18.17 25.06
N ASP A 279 2.11 19.05 25.89
CA ASP A 279 1.97 18.86 27.36
C ASP A 279 3.30 18.43 28.02
N GLU A 280 4.43 18.90 27.50
CA GLU A 280 5.80 18.63 27.98
C GLU A 280 6.25 17.15 27.93
N VAL A 281 5.39 16.23 27.46
CA VAL A 281 5.68 14.79 27.49
C VAL A 281 5.39 14.08 26.17
N TRP A 282 4.53 14.60 25.30
CA TRP A 282 4.17 13.92 24.07
C TRP A 282 4.93 14.44 22.88
N LEU A 283 5.66 13.54 22.24
CA LEU A 283 6.33 13.78 20.96
C LEU A 283 5.57 13.09 19.84
N GLY A 284 5.44 13.74 18.69
CA GLY A 284 4.89 13.17 17.48
C GLY A 284 5.84 13.27 16.31
N CYS A 285 5.96 12.20 15.52
CA CYS A 285 6.73 12.19 14.30
C CYS A 285 5.89 11.64 13.14
N VAL A 286 6.07 12.18 11.95
CA VAL A 286 5.59 11.59 10.70
C VAL A 286 6.70 10.72 10.16
N ALA A 287 6.45 9.41 10.15
CA ALA A 287 7.37 8.45 9.58
C ALA A 287 7.37 8.56 8.04
N ARG A 288 8.53 8.56 7.44
CA ARG A 288 8.67 8.59 6.00
C ARG A 288 8.43 7.21 5.37
N THR A 289 7.88 7.25 4.18
CA THR A 289 7.57 6.04 3.40
C THR A 289 8.75 5.57 2.54
N ASN A 290 9.81 6.39 2.39
CA ASN A 290 10.95 6.04 1.55
C ASN A 290 12.14 5.59 2.40
N SER A 291 12.66 4.40 2.10
CA SER A 291 13.80 3.77 2.76
C SER A 291 15.14 4.53 2.65
N ASP A 292 15.24 5.50 1.74
CA ASP A 292 16.50 6.20 1.43
C ASP A 292 16.80 7.37 2.38
N SER A 293 15.93 7.64 3.33
CA SER A 293 16.05 8.77 4.24
C SER A 293 16.01 8.30 5.70
N ASN A 294 17.10 8.54 6.43
CA ASN A 294 17.30 8.15 7.83
C ASN A 294 16.73 9.17 8.83
N SER A 295 15.73 9.96 8.47
CA SER A 295 15.17 10.95 9.42
C SER A 295 13.67 11.11 9.22
N ASP A 296 12.93 11.25 10.31
CA ASP A 296 11.52 11.52 10.39
C ASP A 296 11.25 13.00 10.67
N MET A 297 10.04 13.47 10.38
CA MET A 297 9.65 14.85 10.61
C MET A 297 8.93 15.00 11.94
N LEU A 298 9.43 15.87 12.81
CA LEU A 298 8.78 16.24 14.06
C LEU A 298 7.49 17.01 13.79
N MET A 299 6.46 16.72 14.55
CA MET A 299 5.21 17.48 14.55
C MET A 299 5.28 18.60 15.56
N ASP A 300 4.70 19.77 15.24
CA ASP A 300 4.47 20.78 16.26
C ASP A 300 3.44 20.31 17.33
N PRO A 301 3.44 20.90 18.53
CA PRO A 301 2.61 20.45 19.65
C PRO A 301 1.11 20.38 19.34
N GLU A 302 0.58 21.27 18.52
CA GLU A 302 -0.84 21.27 18.15
C GLU A 302 -1.17 20.10 17.21
N HIS A 303 -0.28 19.77 16.28
CA HIS A 303 -0.43 18.59 15.43
C HIS A 303 -0.28 17.28 16.22
N VAL A 304 0.61 17.23 17.22
CA VAL A 304 0.71 16.10 18.15
C VAL A 304 -0.62 15.87 18.88
N ARG A 305 -1.22 16.93 19.42
CA ARG A 305 -2.53 16.85 20.08
C ARG A 305 -3.59 16.28 19.16
N ARG A 306 -3.70 16.81 17.93
CA ARG A 306 -4.68 16.33 16.93
C ARG A 306 -4.43 14.88 16.52
N ALA A 307 -3.18 14.49 16.35
CA ALA A 307 -2.79 13.12 15.99
C ALA A 307 -3.15 12.13 17.11
N ARG A 308 -2.94 12.49 18.38
CA ARG A 308 -3.36 11.68 19.53
C ARG A 308 -4.88 11.50 19.59
N ASP A 309 -5.64 12.58 19.40
CA ASP A 309 -7.10 12.53 19.35
C ASP A 309 -7.59 11.65 18.19
N ALA A 310 -6.96 11.75 17.02
CA ALA A 310 -7.26 10.93 15.86
C ALA A 310 -6.92 9.46 16.11
N PHE A 311 -5.74 9.19 16.68
CA PHE A 311 -5.34 7.82 17.06
C PHE A 311 -6.33 7.19 18.02
N ALA A 312 -6.73 7.88 19.08
CA ALA A 312 -7.68 7.38 20.07
C ALA A 312 -9.04 7.02 19.43
N ARG A 313 -9.54 7.86 18.52
CA ARG A 313 -10.80 7.56 17.78
C ARG A 313 -10.64 6.34 16.88
N MET A 314 -9.56 6.29 16.07
CA MET A 314 -9.30 5.17 15.17
C MET A 314 -9.08 3.88 15.96
N TRP A 315 -8.34 3.94 17.06
CA TRP A 315 -8.12 2.80 17.94
C TRP A 315 -9.42 2.23 18.49
N SER A 316 -10.34 3.09 18.93
CA SER A 316 -11.64 2.68 19.49
C SER A 316 -12.53 1.99 18.46
N SER A 317 -12.45 2.37 17.19
CA SER A 317 -13.25 1.84 16.09
C SER A 317 -12.56 0.72 15.30
N SER A 318 -11.31 0.37 15.64
CA SER A 318 -10.51 -0.62 14.92
C SER A 318 -10.74 -2.04 15.43
N LEU A 319 -10.34 -3.02 14.61
CA LEU A 319 -10.45 -4.45 14.91
C LEU A 319 -9.15 -4.96 15.53
N ALA A 320 -9.25 -5.80 16.59
CA ALA A 320 -8.09 -6.50 17.14
C ALA A 320 -7.60 -7.59 16.17
N VAL A 321 -6.27 -7.77 16.11
CA VAL A 321 -5.59 -8.80 15.30
C VAL A 321 -4.97 -9.84 16.19
#